data_f5bc2e2b5d05f80d4e3062a97d8f0f13
#
_entry.id   f5bc2e2b5d05f80d4e3062a97d8f0f13
#
_cell.length_a   1.000
_cell.length_b   1.000
_cell.length_c   1.000
_cell.angle_alpha   90.00
_cell.angle_beta   90.00
_cell.angle_gamma   90.00
#
_symmetry.space_group_name_H-M   'P 1'
#
loop_
_entity.id
_entity.type
_entity.pdbx_description
1 polymer ?
#
loop_
_entity_poly.entity_id
_entity_poly.type
_entity_poly.pdbx_seq_one_letter_code
_entity_poly.pdbx_strand_id
1 'polypeptide(L)'
;MNETVPNLRDLGGTPVEGGAVASAHLLRSAMPLGDDVAPPEITWPPRVVIDLRSTAEIEPVHPLHAPGVTVHNFPLLSALRPGVAPPESLAELYQLMLRTTAEHLVDVVDAVASASGPTLVHCAAGKDRTGVSIAMVLALLGAKREDIVDDYLVTARHEEQIEARFRRLFGPRRAALPSQYLATPVEAITAVLDTWDEHPGGAFGWFQRAGGRPETVERLRARLVV
;
A
#
# COMPACT_ATOMS: atom_id res chain seq x y z
N MET A 1 -16.48 18.59 10.61
CA MET A 1 -15.21 19.18 10.12
C MET A 1 -14.61 18.14 9.21
N ASN A 2 -14.29 18.52 7.98
CA ASN A 2 -13.60 17.62 7.05
C ASN A 2 -12.19 17.35 7.62
N GLU A 3 -11.83 16.09 7.75
CA GLU A 3 -10.52 15.67 8.26
C GLU A 3 -9.61 15.29 7.09
N THR A 4 -8.32 15.54 7.23
CA THR A 4 -7.35 15.00 6.28
C THR A 4 -7.25 13.50 6.46
N VAL A 5 -7.18 12.77 5.35
CA VAL A 5 -7.01 11.31 5.38
C VAL A 5 -5.73 10.97 6.15
N PRO A 6 -5.79 10.16 7.22
CA PRO A 6 -4.57 9.75 7.93
C PRO A 6 -3.59 9.04 7.01
N ASN A 7 -2.30 9.25 7.24
CA ASN A 7 -1.22 8.61 6.49
C ASN A 7 -1.23 8.92 4.97
N LEU A 8 -1.99 9.96 4.54
CA LEU A 8 -2.00 10.40 3.14
C LEU A 8 -0.70 11.11 2.80
N ARG A 9 -0.05 10.64 1.75
CA ARG A 9 1.12 11.30 1.16
C ARG A 9 1.33 10.93 -0.30
N ASP A 10 2.02 11.82 -1.00
CA ASP A 10 2.58 11.61 -2.34
C ASP A 10 3.95 10.92 -2.24
N LEU A 11 4.22 9.95 -3.08
CA LEU A 11 5.52 9.30 -3.21
C LEU A 11 6.44 10.06 -4.18
N GLY A 12 5.96 11.18 -4.74
CA GLY A 12 6.74 12.04 -5.63
C GLY A 12 8.04 12.51 -4.99
N GLY A 13 9.12 12.50 -5.77
CA GLY A 13 10.45 12.85 -5.30
C GLY A 13 11.25 11.70 -4.69
N THR A 14 10.65 10.51 -4.46
CA THR A 14 11.40 9.33 -4.02
C THR A 14 12.46 8.96 -5.08
N PRO A 15 13.76 8.88 -4.71
CA PRO A 15 14.82 8.53 -5.66
C PRO A 15 14.63 7.11 -6.19
N VAL A 16 14.78 6.94 -7.50
CA VAL A 16 14.68 5.66 -8.20
C VAL A 16 15.73 5.58 -9.29
N GLU A 17 15.91 4.42 -9.90
CA GLU A 17 16.85 4.28 -11.01
C GLU A 17 16.42 5.14 -12.20
N GLY A 18 17.30 6.06 -12.62
CA GLY A 18 17.10 6.95 -13.75
C GLY A 18 16.42 8.29 -13.40
N GLY A 19 16.10 8.55 -12.12
CA GLY A 19 15.47 9.81 -11.72
C GLY A 19 14.76 9.76 -10.38
N ALA A 20 13.53 10.25 -10.32
CA ALA A 20 12.69 10.21 -9.13
C ALA A 20 11.25 9.85 -9.52
N VAL A 21 10.44 9.42 -8.54
CA VAL A 21 9.00 9.23 -8.73
C VAL A 21 8.35 10.58 -9.05
N ALA A 22 7.56 10.63 -10.11
CA ALA A 22 6.81 11.81 -10.52
C ALA A 22 5.80 12.23 -9.45
N SER A 23 5.80 13.52 -9.08
CA SER A 23 4.87 14.06 -8.10
C SER A 23 3.41 13.96 -8.57
N ALA A 24 2.50 13.79 -7.63
CA ALA A 24 1.07 13.68 -7.83
C ALA A 24 0.62 12.45 -8.68
N HIS A 25 1.49 11.44 -8.84
CA HIS A 25 1.18 10.24 -9.61
C HIS A 25 0.88 9.03 -8.75
N LEU A 26 1.59 8.85 -7.63
CA LEU A 26 1.43 7.72 -6.73
C LEU A 26 1.24 8.21 -5.30
N LEU A 27 0.08 7.94 -4.75
CA LEU A 27 -0.35 8.32 -3.42
C LEU A 27 -0.57 7.08 -2.56
N ARG A 28 -0.39 7.22 -1.25
CA ARG A 28 -0.80 6.20 -0.28
C ARG A 28 -1.50 6.83 0.92
N SER A 29 -2.42 6.08 1.55
CA SER A 29 -3.13 6.54 2.76
C SER A 29 -3.72 5.39 3.58
N ALA A 30 -4.26 5.72 4.76
CA ALA A 30 -5.28 4.90 5.41
C ALA A 30 -6.58 4.92 4.58
N MET A 31 -7.57 4.11 4.98
CA MET A 31 -8.89 4.09 4.34
C MET A 31 -9.50 5.49 4.32
N PRO A 32 -9.79 6.06 3.14
CA PRO A 32 -10.48 7.34 3.02
C PRO A 32 -11.97 7.19 3.35
N LEU A 33 -12.58 8.29 3.78
CA LEU A 33 -14.03 8.45 3.94
C LEU A 33 -14.55 9.46 2.93
N GLY A 34 -15.86 9.46 2.67
CA GLY A 34 -16.45 10.32 1.64
C GLY A 34 -16.37 11.82 1.91
N ASP A 35 -16.21 12.22 3.17
CA ASP A 35 -16.07 13.60 3.64
C ASP A 35 -14.61 14.03 3.91
N ASP A 36 -13.66 13.15 3.66
CA ASP A 36 -12.24 13.45 3.81
C ASP A 36 -11.75 14.44 2.75
N VAL A 37 -10.74 15.21 3.14
CA VAL A 37 -10.04 16.14 2.27
C VAL A 37 -8.56 15.78 2.15
N ALA A 38 -7.92 16.26 1.10
CA ALA A 38 -6.47 16.18 0.92
C ALA A 38 -5.84 17.57 1.02
N PRO A 39 -4.53 17.66 1.29
CA PRO A 39 -3.76 18.88 1.14
C PRO A 39 -3.90 19.45 -0.28
N PRO A 40 -3.79 20.80 -0.45
CA PRO A 40 -4.06 21.47 -1.74
C PRO A 40 -3.18 20.98 -2.91
N GLU A 41 -1.99 20.46 -2.62
CA GLU A 41 -1.04 19.92 -3.60
C GLU A 41 -1.44 18.54 -4.13
N ILE A 42 -2.39 17.86 -3.49
CA ILE A 42 -2.87 16.53 -3.89
C ILE A 42 -4.22 16.66 -4.60
N THR A 43 -4.30 16.19 -5.84
CA THR A 43 -5.58 16.08 -6.56
C THR A 43 -6.49 15.07 -5.85
N TRP A 44 -7.64 15.56 -5.39
CA TRP A 44 -8.59 14.75 -4.64
C TRP A 44 -10.03 14.90 -5.16
N PRO A 45 -10.81 13.82 -5.38
CA PRO A 45 -10.35 12.44 -5.31
C PRO A 45 -9.34 12.08 -6.42
N PRO A 46 -8.52 11.02 -6.23
CA PRO A 46 -7.61 10.53 -7.26
C PRO A 46 -8.39 9.91 -8.43
N ARG A 47 -7.74 9.75 -9.58
CA ARG A 47 -8.37 9.11 -10.76
C ARG A 47 -8.52 7.61 -10.62
N VAL A 48 -7.58 6.98 -9.92
CA VAL A 48 -7.56 5.54 -9.68
C VAL A 48 -7.38 5.29 -8.17
N VAL A 49 -8.18 4.39 -7.63
CA VAL A 49 -8.09 3.92 -6.24
C VAL A 49 -7.83 2.42 -6.27
N ILE A 50 -6.81 1.99 -5.55
CA ILE A 50 -6.46 0.58 -5.34
C ILE A 50 -6.72 0.26 -3.87
N ASP A 51 -7.82 -0.40 -3.60
CA ASP A 51 -8.24 -0.84 -2.27
C ASP A 51 -7.72 -2.26 -2.01
N LEU A 52 -6.86 -2.40 -1.00
CA LEU A 52 -6.23 -3.66 -0.62
C LEU A 52 -6.98 -4.41 0.49
N ARG A 53 -8.14 -3.90 0.90
CA ARG A 53 -8.96 -4.51 1.95
C ARG A 53 -9.62 -5.80 1.47
N SER A 54 -9.82 -6.72 2.39
CA SER A 54 -10.56 -7.95 2.11
C SER A 54 -12.03 -7.65 1.83
N THR A 55 -12.72 -8.57 1.18
CA THR A 55 -14.16 -8.44 0.88
C THR A 55 -15.05 -8.30 2.13
N ALA A 56 -14.56 -8.74 3.30
CA ALA A 56 -15.25 -8.58 4.57
C ALA A 56 -15.05 -7.18 5.21
N GLU A 57 -14.11 -6.39 4.70
CA GLU A 57 -13.77 -5.05 5.20
C GLU A 57 -14.35 -3.93 4.34
N ILE A 58 -14.80 -4.22 3.12
CA ILE A 58 -15.25 -3.20 2.15
C ILE A 58 -16.77 -2.98 2.23
N GLU A 59 -17.19 -1.77 1.96
CA GLU A 59 -18.57 -1.38 1.75
C GLU A 59 -19.00 -1.72 0.30
N PRO A 60 -20.32 -1.86 0.03
CA PRO A 60 -20.81 -2.12 -1.34
C PRO A 60 -20.39 -1.06 -2.38
N VAL A 61 -20.19 0.18 -1.93
CA VAL A 61 -19.71 1.30 -2.74
C VAL A 61 -18.54 1.95 -2.03
N HIS A 62 -17.41 2.06 -2.72
CA HIS A 62 -16.22 2.70 -2.15
C HIS A 62 -16.47 4.18 -1.84
N PRO A 63 -16.02 4.73 -0.69
CA PRO A 63 -16.27 6.12 -0.28
C PRO A 63 -15.83 7.19 -1.31
N LEU A 64 -14.80 6.91 -2.10
CA LEU A 64 -14.34 7.80 -3.16
C LEU A 64 -14.95 7.50 -4.54
N HIS A 65 -15.97 6.63 -4.61
CA HIS A 65 -16.63 6.36 -5.89
C HIS A 65 -17.33 7.61 -6.40
N ALA A 66 -16.90 8.07 -7.58
CA ALA A 66 -17.44 9.26 -8.23
C ALA A 66 -17.25 9.15 -9.75
N PRO A 67 -17.98 9.93 -10.59
CA PRO A 67 -17.72 10.00 -12.01
C PRO A 67 -16.25 10.31 -12.30
N GLY A 68 -15.60 9.45 -13.08
CA GLY A 68 -14.20 9.60 -13.45
C GLY A 68 -13.20 9.02 -12.46
N VAL A 69 -13.65 8.38 -11.38
CA VAL A 69 -12.81 7.60 -10.47
C VAL A 69 -12.98 6.11 -10.77
N THR A 70 -11.89 5.42 -11.03
CA THR A 70 -11.86 3.95 -11.16
C THR A 70 -11.40 3.34 -9.84
N VAL A 71 -12.15 2.38 -9.32
CA VAL A 71 -11.79 1.66 -8.08
C VAL A 71 -11.50 0.21 -8.42
N HIS A 72 -10.30 -0.25 -8.03
CA HIS A 72 -9.90 -1.65 -8.07
C HIS A 72 -9.83 -2.19 -6.64
N ASN A 73 -10.24 -3.44 -6.44
CA ASN A 73 -10.05 -4.13 -5.16
C ASN A 73 -9.18 -5.38 -5.37
N PHE A 74 -8.02 -5.40 -4.72
CA PHE A 74 -7.09 -6.53 -4.71
C PHE A 74 -6.85 -6.96 -3.26
N PRO A 75 -7.61 -7.93 -2.73
CA PRO A 75 -7.55 -8.31 -1.34
C PRO A 75 -6.19 -8.90 -0.96
N LEU A 76 -5.39 -8.18 -0.21
CA LEU A 76 -4.20 -8.71 0.45
C LEU A 76 -4.56 -9.13 1.89
N LEU A 77 -4.09 -10.28 2.37
CA LEU A 77 -4.42 -10.89 3.68
C LEU A 77 -5.79 -11.57 3.78
N SER A 78 -6.35 -12.04 2.70
CA SER A 78 -7.52 -12.95 2.75
C SER A 78 -7.24 -14.28 3.47
N ALA A 79 -5.98 -14.57 3.76
CA ALA A 79 -5.53 -15.80 4.41
C ALA A 79 -5.73 -15.83 5.93
N LEU A 80 -6.06 -14.72 6.58
CA LEU A 80 -6.43 -14.71 8.00
C LEU A 80 -7.83 -15.28 8.16
N ARG A 81 -7.91 -16.60 8.37
CA ARG A 81 -9.19 -17.32 8.55
C ARG A 81 -9.59 -17.30 10.02
N PRO A 82 -10.89 -17.19 10.32
CA PRO A 82 -11.40 -17.42 11.67
C PRO A 82 -10.95 -18.78 12.21
N GLY A 83 -10.40 -18.82 13.42
CA GLY A 83 -9.94 -20.05 14.07
C GLY A 83 -8.48 -20.44 13.77
N VAL A 84 -7.77 -19.70 12.92
CA VAL A 84 -6.32 -19.83 12.74
C VAL A 84 -5.63 -18.79 13.63
N ALA A 85 -4.63 -19.23 14.40
CA ALA A 85 -3.84 -18.30 15.20
C ALA A 85 -3.18 -17.24 14.29
N PRO A 86 -3.30 -15.95 14.62
CA PRO A 86 -2.62 -14.91 13.85
C PRO A 86 -1.09 -15.07 13.97
N PRO A 87 -0.32 -14.60 12.98
CA PRO A 87 1.14 -14.57 13.05
C PRO A 87 1.62 -13.88 14.33
N GLU A 88 2.74 -14.30 14.88
CA GLU A 88 3.29 -13.76 16.14
C GLU A 88 3.91 -12.36 15.95
N SER A 89 4.27 -12.00 14.71
CA SER A 89 4.87 -10.71 14.36
C SER A 89 4.33 -10.15 13.04
N LEU A 90 4.56 -8.84 12.82
CA LEU A 90 4.28 -8.23 11.52
C LEU A 90 5.18 -8.77 10.41
N ALA A 91 6.42 -9.14 10.71
CA ALA A 91 7.32 -9.78 9.74
C ALA A 91 6.73 -11.10 9.23
N GLU A 92 6.25 -11.97 10.13
CA GLU A 92 5.57 -13.20 9.74
C GLU A 92 4.28 -12.95 8.95
N LEU A 93 3.51 -11.93 9.34
CA LEU A 93 2.31 -11.52 8.63
C LEU A 93 2.63 -11.11 7.20
N TYR A 94 3.71 -10.33 6.98
CA TYR A 94 4.11 -9.90 5.64
C TYR A 94 4.65 -11.08 4.82
N GLN A 95 5.39 -11.98 5.44
CA GLN A 95 5.82 -13.23 4.79
C GLN A 95 4.61 -14.10 4.38
N LEU A 96 3.58 -14.18 5.21
CA LEU A 96 2.33 -14.85 4.85
C LEU A 96 1.66 -14.17 3.66
N MET A 97 1.62 -12.85 3.62
CA MET A 97 1.08 -12.07 2.51
C MET A 97 1.83 -12.38 1.21
N LEU A 98 3.16 -12.36 1.21
CA LEU A 98 3.97 -12.69 0.03
C LEU A 98 3.70 -14.09 -0.50
N ARG A 99 3.46 -15.06 0.39
CA ARG A 99 3.18 -16.46 -0.01
C ARG A 99 1.78 -16.69 -0.51
N THR A 100 0.78 -15.97 0.00
CA THR A 100 -0.63 -16.31 -0.22
C THR A 100 -1.35 -15.36 -1.17
N THR A 101 -0.81 -14.17 -1.42
CA THR A 101 -1.43 -13.14 -2.26
C THR A 101 -0.45 -12.54 -3.27
N ALA A 102 0.56 -13.30 -3.69
CA ALA A 102 1.56 -12.86 -4.65
C ALA A 102 0.94 -12.36 -5.97
N GLU A 103 -0.08 -13.06 -6.49
CA GLU A 103 -0.78 -12.67 -7.71
C GLU A 103 -1.49 -11.31 -7.56
N HIS A 104 -2.16 -11.06 -6.42
CA HIS A 104 -2.78 -9.77 -6.17
C HIS A 104 -1.75 -8.64 -6.07
N LEU A 105 -0.53 -8.93 -5.57
CA LEU A 105 0.53 -7.94 -5.56
C LEU A 105 1.00 -7.58 -6.98
N VAL A 106 1.00 -8.57 -7.89
CA VAL A 106 1.23 -8.33 -9.33
C VAL A 106 0.10 -7.47 -9.91
N ASP A 107 -1.16 -7.78 -9.61
CA ASP A 107 -2.31 -7.01 -10.07
C ASP A 107 -2.25 -5.55 -9.61
N VAL A 108 -1.81 -5.30 -8.37
CA VAL A 108 -1.57 -3.94 -7.85
C VAL A 108 -0.55 -3.19 -8.70
N VAL A 109 0.59 -3.82 -9.01
CA VAL A 109 1.64 -3.20 -9.85
C VAL A 109 1.10 -2.92 -11.25
N ASP A 110 0.37 -3.85 -11.86
CA ASP A 110 -0.22 -3.67 -13.20
C ASP A 110 -1.26 -2.54 -13.21
N ALA A 111 -2.11 -2.46 -12.19
CA ALA A 111 -3.07 -1.37 -12.04
C ALA A 111 -2.39 0.00 -11.87
N VAL A 112 -1.30 0.06 -11.07
CA VAL A 112 -0.50 1.29 -10.95
C VAL A 112 0.14 1.64 -12.28
N ALA A 113 0.73 0.69 -12.99
CA ALA A 113 1.40 0.91 -14.29
C ALA A 113 0.43 1.37 -15.40
N SER A 114 -0.83 0.94 -15.32
CA SER A 114 -1.86 1.20 -16.33
C SER A 114 -2.78 2.38 -15.99
N ALA A 115 -2.57 3.03 -14.85
CA ALA A 115 -3.46 4.07 -14.37
C ALA A 115 -3.43 5.33 -15.24
N SER A 116 -4.61 5.92 -15.46
CA SER A 116 -4.80 7.10 -16.33
C SER A 116 -4.56 8.45 -15.63
N GLY A 117 -4.12 8.46 -14.36
CA GLY A 117 -3.89 9.68 -13.58
C GLY A 117 -3.45 9.38 -12.16
N PRO A 118 -3.56 10.34 -11.22
CA PRO A 118 -3.21 10.15 -9.82
C PRO A 118 -3.82 8.87 -9.26
N THR A 119 -2.98 8.03 -8.65
CA THR A 119 -3.36 6.71 -8.14
C THR A 119 -3.16 6.65 -6.65
N LEU A 120 -4.20 6.31 -5.91
CA LEU A 120 -4.15 6.08 -4.47
C LEU A 120 -4.12 4.58 -4.19
N VAL A 121 -3.13 4.14 -3.43
CA VAL A 121 -3.07 2.78 -2.87
C VAL A 121 -3.38 2.86 -1.37
N HIS A 122 -4.37 2.12 -0.90
CA HIS A 122 -4.73 2.12 0.52
C HIS A 122 -5.18 0.75 1.02
N CYS A 123 -5.15 0.59 2.33
CA CYS A 123 -5.82 -0.49 3.06
C CYS A 123 -6.61 0.12 4.23
N ALA A 124 -6.77 -0.57 5.33
CA ALA A 124 -7.42 0.01 6.51
C ALA A 124 -6.56 1.12 7.16
N ALA A 125 -5.31 0.79 7.54
CA ALA A 125 -4.36 1.72 8.18
C ALA A 125 -3.43 2.44 7.19
N GLY A 126 -3.36 1.99 5.93
CA GLY A 126 -2.35 2.48 4.98
C GLY A 126 -0.92 2.06 5.34
N LYS A 127 -0.76 1.05 6.20
CA LYS A 127 0.51 0.61 6.78
C LYS A 127 1.00 -0.70 6.15
N ASP A 128 0.35 -1.80 6.47
CA ASP A 128 0.84 -3.16 6.22
C ASP A 128 0.72 -3.56 4.75
N ARG A 129 -0.48 -3.82 4.28
CA ARG A 129 -0.78 -4.18 2.88
C ARG A 129 -0.30 -3.09 1.92
N THR A 130 -0.56 -1.83 2.26
CA THR A 130 -0.11 -0.67 1.50
C THR A 130 1.41 -0.56 1.51
N GLY A 131 2.06 -0.77 2.66
CA GLY A 131 3.51 -0.73 2.79
C GLY A 131 4.19 -1.76 1.88
N VAL A 132 3.74 -3.02 1.91
CA VAL A 132 4.28 -4.09 1.04
C VAL A 132 4.03 -3.78 -0.45
N SER A 133 2.85 -3.27 -0.80
CA SER A 133 2.52 -2.92 -2.19
C SER A 133 3.38 -1.77 -2.72
N ILE A 134 3.54 -0.70 -1.94
CA ILE A 134 4.40 0.44 -2.30
C ILE A 134 5.87 0.01 -2.35
N ALA A 135 6.32 -0.82 -1.41
CA ALA A 135 7.68 -1.36 -1.45
C ALA A 135 7.96 -2.14 -2.74
N MET A 136 7.01 -2.96 -3.22
CA MET A 136 7.14 -3.65 -4.51
C MET A 136 7.23 -2.66 -5.68
N VAL A 137 6.36 -1.67 -5.74
CA VAL A 137 6.40 -0.64 -6.80
C VAL A 137 7.75 0.08 -6.80
N LEU A 138 8.21 0.55 -5.63
CA LEU A 138 9.49 1.27 -5.50
C LEU A 138 10.69 0.37 -5.83
N ALA A 139 10.70 -0.89 -5.38
CA ALA A 139 11.75 -1.85 -5.71
C ALA A 139 11.84 -2.12 -7.22
N LEU A 140 10.71 -2.25 -7.93
CA LEU A 140 10.66 -2.43 -9.39
C LEU A 140 11.11 -1.17 -10.15
N LEU A 141 10.98 0.01 -9.55
CA LEU A 141 11.53 1.26 -10.08
C LEU A 141 13.02 1.43 -9.76
N GLY A 142 13.62 0.54 -8.97
CA GLY A 142 15.03 0.61 -8.58
C GLY A 142 15.31 1.62 -7.47
N ALA A 143 14.34 1.88 -6.59
CA ALA A 143 14.59 2.62 -5.36
C ALA A 143 15.57 1.87 -4.47
N LYS A 144 16.42 2.60 -3.73
CA LYS A 144 17.28 2.00 -2.73
C LYS A 144 16.47 1.46 -1.57
N ARG A 145 17.01 0.44 -0.91
CA ARG A 145 16.41 -0.18 0.26
C ARG A 145 16.07 0.85 1.35
N GLU A 146 17.00 1.78 1.58
CA GLU A 146 16.83 2.84 2.59
C GLU A 146 15.62 3.73 2.28
N ASP A 147 15.44 4.14 1.02
CA ASP A 147 14.32 4.99 0.60
C ASP A 147 12.97 4.27 0.80
N ILE A 148 12.91 2.96 0.54
CA ILE A 148 11.70 2.13 0.76
C ILE A 148 11.39 2.02 2.26
N VAL A 149 12.41 1.77 3.07
CA VAL A 149 12.28 1.68 4.54
C VAL A 149 11.83 3.03 5.11
N ASP A 150 12.43 4.13 4.66
CA ASP A 150 12.09 5.48 5.12
C ASP A 150 10.62 5.81 4.82
N ASP A 151 10.13 5.52 3.60
CA ASP A 151 8.70 5.70 3.31
C ASP A 151 7.83 4.86 4.25
N TYR A 152 8.16 3.60 4.48
CA TYR A 152 7.38 2.75 5.39
C TYR A 152 7.31 3.35 6.80
N LEU A 153 8.45 3.81 7.33
CA LEU A 153 8.57 4.36 8.68
C LEU A 153 7.85 5.71 8.87
N VAL A 154 7.59 6.47 7.80
CA VAL A 154 6.75 7.69 7.89
C VAL A 154 5.40 7.37 8.54
N THR A 155 4.87 6.15 8.35
CA THR A 155 3.58 5.74 8.92
C THR A 155 3.56 5.85 10.45
N ALA A 156 4.69 5.68 11.14
CA ALA A 156 4.78 5.84 12.59
C ALA A 156 4.33 7.22 13.07
N ARG A 157 4.52 8.26 12.26
CA ARG A 157 4.10 9.64 12.58
C ARG A 157 2.57 9.83 12.53
N HIS A 158 1.85 8.87 11.97
CA HIS A 158 0.40 8.90 11.79
C HIS A 158 -0.35 7.88 12.65
N GLU A 159 0.34 7.08 13.47
CA GLU A 159 -0.26 6.00 14.28
C GLU A 159 -1.40 6.52 15.17
N GLU A 160 -1.20 7.65 15.85
CA GLU A 160 -2.21 8.25 16.71
C GLU A 160 -3.48 8.65 15.92
N GLN A 161 -3.32 9.24 14.74
CA GLN A 161 -4.44 9.64 13.88
C GLN A 161 -5.19 8.42 13.32
N ILE A 162 -4.46 7.37 12.93
CA ILE A 162 -5.01 6.10 12.45
C ILE A 162 -5.82 5.44 13.58
N GLU A 163 -5.26 5.37 14.78
CA GLU A 163 -5.93 4.79 15.94
C GLU A 163 -7.19 5.58 16.33
N ALA A 164 -7.12 6.91 16.33
CA ALA A 164 -8.28 7.77 16.59
C ALA A 164 -9.40 7.52 15.57
N ARG A 165 -9.07 7.38 14.28
CA ARG A 165 -10.03 7.04 13.22
C ARG A 165 -10.65 5.67 13.45
N PHE A 166 -9.86 4.66 13.79
CA PHE A 166 -10.37 3.31 14.06
C PHE A 166 -11.28 3.27 15.27
N ARG A 167 -10.95 3.97 16.35
CA ARG A 167 -11.85 4.11 17.53
C ARG A 167 -13.18 4.74 17.15
N ARG A 168 -13.17 5.77 16.29
CA ARG A 168 -14.39 6.45 15.83
C ARG A 168 -15.25 5.52 14.97
N LEU A 169 -14.67 4.77 14.04
CA LEU A 169 -15.41 3.94 13.08
C LEU A 169 -15.90 2.62 13.66
N PHE A 170 -15.11 1.99 14.50
CA PHE A 170 -15.34 0.62 14.92
C PHE A 170 -15.63 0.48 16.42
N GLY A 171 -15.56 1.59 17.16
CA GLY A 171 -15.72 1.60 18.60
C GLY A 171 -14.55 0.98 19.38
N PRO A 172 -14.57 1.11 20.71
CA PRO A 172 -13.42 0.72 21.56
C PRO A 172 -13.11 -0.78 21.55
N ARG A 173 -14.09 -1.64 21.27
CA ARG A 173 -13.90 -3.10 21.27
C ARG A 173 -13.14 -3.63 20.06
N ARG A 174 -13.16 -2.92 18.93
CA ARG A 174 -12.46 -3.32 17.70
C ARG A 174 -11.10 -2.62 17.55
N ALA A 175 -10.85 -1.58 18.36
CA ALA A 175 -9.53 -0.93 18.46
C ALA A 175 -8.50 -1.78 19.22
N ALA A 176 -8.89 -2.90 19.81
CA ALA A 176 -7.98 -3.81 20.51
C ALA A 176 -7.28 -4.79 19.55
N LEU A 177 -6.58 -4.26 18.54
CA LEU A 177 -5.55 -5.06 17.87
C LEU A 177 -4.42 -5.33 18.88
N PRO A 178 -3.82 -6.53 18.88
CA PRO A 178 -2.63 -6.79 19.68
C PRO A 178 -1.59 -5.67 19.43
N SER A 179 -0.94 -5.20 20.49
CA SER A 179 0.00 -4.07 20.43
C SER A 179 1.11 -4.25 19.38
N GLN A 180 1.52 -5.48 19.14
CA GLN A 180 2.48 -5.85 18.08
C GLN A 180 2.03 -5.47 16.66
N TYR A 181 0.72 -5.31 16.43
CA TYR A 181 0.16 -4.90 15.14
C TYR A 181 -0.08 -3.38 15.04
N LEU A 182 0.05 -2.64 16.14
CA LEU A 182 -0.12 -1.18 16.14
C LEU A 182 1.17 -0.46 15.73
N ALA A 183 2.31 -0.96 16.15
CA ALA A 183 3.62 -0.37 15.84
C ALA A 183 3.98 -0.50 14.34
N THR A 184 4.96 0.29 13.92
CA THR A 184 5.56 0.25 12.57
C THR A 184 7.03 -0.24 12.68
N PRO A 185 7.26 -1.52 13.02
CA PRO A 185 8.61 -2.04 13.21
C PRO A 185 9.36 -2.14 11.88
N VAL A 186 10.59 -1.67 11.85
CA VAL A 186 11.44 -1.72 10.66
C VAL A 186 11.70 -3.15 10.19
N GLU A 187 11.74 -4.10 11.12
CA GLU A 187 11.97 -5.52 10.86
C GLU A 187 10.89 -6.14 9.95
N ALA A 188 9.66 -5.60 9.99
CA ALA A 188 8.57 -6.11 9.17
C ALA A 188 8.82 -5.86 7.68
N ILE A 189 9.16 -4.62 7.29
CA ILE A 189 9.41 -4.30 5.89
C ILE A 189 10.78 -4.82 5.43
N THR A 190 11.79 -4.85 6.32
CA THR A 190 13.10 -5.45 6.00
C THR A 190 12.98 -6.92 5.68
N ALA A 191 12.17 -7.69 6.40
CA ALA A 191 11.94 -9.11 6.09
C ALA A 191 11.33 -9.32 4.67
N VAL A 192 10.50 -8.39 4.20
CA VAL A 192 9.98 -8.41 2.82
C VAL A 192 11.10 -8.16 1.81
N LEU A 193 11.91 -7.12 2.05
CA LEU A 193 13.02 -6.76 1.18
C LEU A 193 14.07 -7.89 1.13
N ASP A 194 14.39 -8.52 2.27
CA ASP A 194 15.29 -9.67 2.33
C ASP A 194 14.79 -10.83 1.45
N THR A 195 13.48 -11.14 1.51
CA THR A 195 12.88 -12.18 0.64
C THR A 195 13.07 -11.88 -0.83
N TRP A 196 12.96 -10.61 -1.22
CA TRP A 196 13.15 -10.22 -2.62
C TRP A 196 14.62 -10.19 -3.01
N ASP A 197 15.50 -9.68 -2.13
CA ASP A 197 16.95 -9.59 -2.39
C ASP A 197 17.59 -10.99 -2.51
N GLU A 198 17.11 -11.96 -1.72
CA GLU A 198 17.53 -13.36 -1.78
C GLU A 198 16.98 -14.13 -3.00
N HIS A 199 15.94 -13.59 -3.66
CA HIS A 199 15.35 -14.25 -4.82
C HIS A 199 16.26 -14.09 -6.06
N PRO A 200 16.44 -15.13 -6.89
CA PRO A 200 17.14 -15.00 -8.16
C PRO A 200 16.56 -13.89 -9.04
N GLY A 201 17.35 -12.85 -9.33
CA GLY A 201 16.90 -11.64 -10.04
C GLY A 201 16.25 -10.59 -9.15
N GLY A 202 16.37 -10.70 -7.83
CA GLY A 202 15.87 -9.71 -6.88
C GLY A 202 14.35 -9.55 -6.89
N ALA A 203 13.88 -8.36 -6.55
CA ALA A 203 12.44 -8.02 -6.57
C ALA A 203 11.81 -8.25 -7.94
N PHE A 204 12.52 -7.95 -9.03
CA PHE A 204 12.03 -8.20 -10.38
C PHE A 204 11.86 -9.70 -10.68
N GLY A 205 12.85 -10.53 -10.31
CA GLY A 205 12.74 -11.98 -10.45
C GLY A 205 11.59 -12.56 -9.63
N TRP A 206 11.41 -12.09 -8.40
CA TRP A 206 10.26 -12.47 -7.57
C TRP A 206 8.92 -12.08 -8.22
N PHE A 207 8.84 -10.85 -8.73
CA PHE A 207 7.66 -10.34 -9.42
C PHE A 207 7.29 -11.19 -10.65
N GLN A 208 8.29 -11.55 -11.47
CA GLN A 208 8.08 -12.44 -12.63
C GLN A 208 7.61 -13.84 -12.22
N ARG A 209 8.19 -14.41 -11.15
CA ARG A 209 7.76 -15.71 -10.63
C ARG A 209 6.33 -15.69 -10.10
N ALA A 210 5.88 -14.55 -9.58
CA ALA A 210 4.50 -14.33 -9.15
C ALA A 210 3.51 -14.11 -10.31
N GLY A 211 3.97 -14.11 -11.57
CA GLY A 211 3.15 -13.91 -12.77
C GLY A 211 3.28 -12.52 -13.40
N GLY A 212 4.11 -11.65 -12.84
CA GLY A 212 4.36 -10.32 -13.38
C GLY A 212 5.14 -10.33 -14.70
N ARG A 213 4.89 -9.36 -15.56
CA ARG A 213 5.46 -9.26 -16.90
C ARG A 213 6.49 -8.12 -16.99
N PRO A 214 7.60 -8.28 -17.76
CA PRO A 214 8.57 -7.21 -17.98
C PRO A 214 7.91 -5.93 -18.51
N GLU A 215 6.97 -6.04 -19.43
CA GLU A 215 6.28 -4.90 -20.05
C GLU A 215 5.48 -4.08 -19.03
N THR A 216 5.02 -4.71 -17.95
CA THR A 216 4.37 -3.99 -16.83
C THR A 216 5.38 -3.06 -16.13
N VAL A 217 6.61 -3.51 -15.92
CA VAL A 217 7.67 -2.70 -15.30
C VAL A 217 8.11 -1.57 -16.22
N GLU A 218 8.19 -1.82 -17.55
CA GLU A 218 8.48 -0.78 -18.53
C GLU A 218 7.41 0.32 -18.51
N ARG A 219 6.13 -0.05 -18.50
CA ARG A 219 5.02 0.90 -18.38
C ARG A 219 5.06 1.66 -17.04
N LEU A 220 5.37 0.95 -15.95
CA LEU A 220 5.48 1.54 -14.62
C LEU A 220 6.56 2.62 -14.60
N ARG A 221 7.74 2.33 -15.16
CA ARG A 221 8.85 3.29 -15.30
C ARG A 221 8.46 4.48 -16.19
N ALA A 222 7.91 4.21 -17.37
CA ALA A 222 7.48 5.25 -18.30
C ALA A 222 6.44 6.21 -17.70
N ARG A 223 5.63 5.71 -16.77
CA ARG A 223 4.59 6.50 -16.11
C ARG A 223 5.09 7.27 -14.88
N LEU A 224 5.97 6.67 -14.08
CA LEU A 224 6.28 7.17 -12.75
C LEU A 224 7.69 7.78 -12.63
N VAL A 225 8.60 7.62 -13.57
CA VAL A 225 9.98 8.13 -13.45
C VAL A 225 10.14 9.42 -14.27
N VAL A 226 10.69 10.46 -13.63
CA VAL A 226 11.01 11.78 -14.23
C VAL A 226 12.42 12.19 -13.88
#